data_c574504351091d7b9eecd79315c85cfc
#
_entry.id   c574504351091d7b9eecd79315c85cfc
#
_cell.length_a   1.000
_cell.length_b   1.000
_cell.length_c   1.000
_cell.angle_alpha   90.00
_cell.angle_beta   90.00
_cell.angle_gamma   90.00
#
_symmetry.space_group_name_H-M   'P 1'
#
loop_
_entity.id
_entity.type
_entity.pdbx_description
1 polymer ?
#
loop_
_entity_poly.entity_id
_entity_poly.type
_entity_poly.pdbx_seq_one_letter_code
_entity_poly.pdbx_strand_id
1 'polypeptide(L)'
;MDEHLLEVYLINTARHTEETPVAEWVSLPTDAETMKAVFERLGVDGSDTEQYQVSAFHSSLDGWSEALKPGESLDDLNYLAALLTQRSNEERDKFAAAAQYGDHAASAADLINLTHNLDCYWLYPTVHNSDDYGHYLIDDLDELELPDAAKRFFDYKSYGREAVKEDRGIFTDYGYVYNNGNDYAEWYKASQVPQEYCLTAQPSPQRDMDKLPQGAALPVEPTPVRPLVLNATDTQGRIKEITEHLEQGVQEVFESERYRDYLKAMSRFHNYSLNNTLLIVMQKPDASIVAGYGKWRDEFERHVKSGEKGIKILAPAPYKIKKDVAKTDPDTGQPVIGAD
;
A
#
# COMPACT_ATOMS: atom_id res chain seq x y z
N MET A 1 -15.49 -11.73 -18.54
CA MET A 1 -15.80 -10.31 -18.78
C MET A 1 -14.67 -9.58 -18.07
N ASP A 2 -13.86 -8.90 -18.85
CA ASP A 2 -12.79 -8.07 -18.26
C ASP A 2 -13.50 -6.93 -17.54
N GLU A 3 -13.49 -6.98 -16.22
CA GLU A 3 -14.12 -6.01 -15.35
C GLU A 3 -13.20 -4.78 -15.35
N HIS A 4 -13.59 -3.74 -16.07
CA HIS A 4 -12.82 -2.49 -16.10
C HIS A 4 -12.91 -1.83 -14.73
N LEU A 5 -11.75 -1.65 -14.08
CA LEU A 5 -11.66 -1.10 -12.73
C LEU A 5 -12.01 0.39 -12.67
N LEU A 6 -11.78 1.12 -13.74
CA LEU A 6 -12.08 2.55 -13.85
C LEU A 6 -12.57 2.89 -15.26
N GLU A 7 -13.64 3.62 -15.35
CA GLU A 7 -14.12 4.26 -16.57
C GLU A 7 -14.19 5.77 -16.33
N VAL A 8 -13.79 6.53 -17.33
CA VAL A 8 -13.82 8.01 -17.29
C VAL A 8 -14.72 8.55 -18.38
N TYR A 9 -15.51 9.56 -18.05
CA TYR A 9 -16.33 10.28 -19.02
C TYR A 9 -15.56 11.47 -19.55
N LEU A 10 -15.12 11.36 -20.80
CA LEU A 10 -14.28 12.35 -21.47
C LEU A 10 -15.14 13.24 -22.36
N ILE A 11 -15.06 14.55 -22.14
CA ILE A 11 -15.83 15.55 -22.90
C ILE A 11 -14.92 16.41 -23.78
N ASN A 12 -15.43 16.85 -24.94
CA ASN A 12 -14.80 17.93 -25.73
C ASN A 12 -15.25 19.28 -25.15
N THR A 13 -14.35 20.02 -24.53
CA THR A 13 -14.67 21.27 -23.81
C THR A 13 -15.25 22.37 -24.71
N ALA A 14 -14.89 22.39 -26.00
CA ALA A 14 -15.33 23.41 -26.96
C ALA A 14 -16.70 23.09 -27.59
N ARG A 15 -17.09 21.81 -27.65
CA ARG A 15 -18.27 21.36 -28.41
C ARG A 15 -19.35 20.70 -27.54
N HIS A 16 -19.03 20.38 -26.30
CA HIS A 16 -19.95 19.73 -25.39
C HIS A 16 -21.00 20.75 -24.89
N THR A 17 -22.28 20.43 -25.13
CA THR A 17 -23.43 21.19 -24.56
C THR A 17 -24.43 20.19 -24.01
N GLU A 18 -25.35 20.63 -23.13
CA GLU A 18 -26.43 19.76 -22.62
C GLU A 18 -27.32 19.21 -23.72
N GLU A 19 -27.53 19.98 -24.81
CA GLU A 19 -28.39 19.56 -25.95
C GLU A 19 -27.65 18.67 -26.95
N THR A 20 -26.31 18.84 -27.08
CA THR A 20 -25.47 18.09 -28.03
C THR A 20 -24.18 17.63 -27.31
N PRO A 21 -24.27 16.55 -26.55
CA PRO A 21 -23.10 16.05 -25.83
C PRO A 21 -22.07 15.48 -26.82
N VAL A 22 -20.84 16.04 -26.82
CA VAL A 22 -19.69 15.45 -27.50
C VAL A 22 -18.79 14.86 -26.44
N ALA A 23 -19.05 13.61 -26.10
CA ALA A 23 -18.40 12.92 -25.00
C ALA A 23 -18.45 11.40 -25.19
N GLU A 24 -17.55 10.69 -24.53
CA GLU A 24 -17.44 9.24 -24.58
C GLU A 24 -16.97 8.66 -23.25
N TRP A 25 -17.48 7.51 -22.84
CA TRP A 25 -16.92 6.72 -21.75
C TRP A 25 -15.71 5.94 -22.25
N VAL A 26 -14.63 6.00 -21.52
CA VAL A 26 -13.37 5.33 -21.83
C VAL A 26 -12.97 4.45 -20.65
N SER A 27 -12.77 3.17 -20.91
CA SER A 27 -12.30 2.22 -19.92
C SER A 27 -10.78 2.30 -19.76
N LEU A 28 -10.30 2.35 -18.52
CA LEU A 28 -8.89 2.40 -18.16
C LEU A 28 -8.50 1.13 -17.36
N PRO A 29 -7.26 0.64 -17.49
CA PRO A 29 -6.20 1.20 -18.31
C PRO A 29 -6.40 0.90 -19.80
N THR A 30 -5.91 1.81 -20.64
CA THR A 30 -5.92 1.67 -22.10
C THR A 30 -4.56 2.08 -22.67
N ASP A 31 -4.34 1.81 -23.95
CA ASP A 31 -3.12 2.20 -24.65
C ASP A 31 -3.30 3.49 -25.49
N ALA A 32 -2.17 4.09 -25.87
CA ALA A 32 -2.15 5.35 -26.60
C ALA A 32 -2.80 5.26 -27.99
N GLU A 33 -2.78 4.09 -28.65
CA GLU A 33 -3.39 3.91 -29.98
C GLU A 33 -4.93 3.90 -29.86
N THR A 34 -5.45 3.16 -28.89
CA THR A 34 -6.88 3.14 -28.57
C THR A 34 -7.35 4.55 -28.18
N MET A 35 -6.59 5.24 -27.34
CA MET A 35 -6.93 6.60 -26.90
C MET A 35 -6.91 7.61 -28.03
N LYS A 36 -5.99 7.49 -28.98
CA LYS A 36 -5.95 8.31 -30.19
C LYS A 36 -7.25 8.19 -31.00
N ALA A 37 -7.77 6.97 -31.16
CA ALA A 37 -9.05 6.77 -31.84
C ALA A 37 -10.23 7.41 -31.08
N VAL A 38 -10.19 7.47 -29.74
CA VAL A 38 -11.18 8.20 -28.91
C VAL A 38 -11.07 9.71 -29.18
N PHE A 39 -9.88 10.29 -29.18
CA PHE A 39 -9.65 11.70 -29.47
C PHE A 39 -10.12 12.09 -30.88
N GLU A 40 -9.88 11.23 -31.88
CA GLU A 40 -10.40 11.45 -33.23
C GLU A 40 -11.94 11.48 -33.27
N ARG A 41 -12.63 10.58 -32.55
CA ARG A 41 -14.10 10.57 -32.45
C ARG A 41 -14.64 11.80 -31.73
N LEU A 42 -13.97 12.24 -30.68
CA LEU A 42 -14.31 13.46 -29.94
C LEU A 42 -13.97 14.73 -30.72
N GLY A 43 -13.15 14.64 -31.76
CA GLY A 43 -12.68 15.77 -32.56
C GLY A 43 -11.79 16.72 -31.76
N VAL A 44 -10.91 16.17 -30.94
CA VAL A 44 -9.91 16.91 -30.15
C VAL A 44 -8.50 16.47 -30.52
N ASP A 45 -7.53 17.35 -30.27
CA ASP A 45 -6.11 16.99 -30.30
C ASP A 45 -5.68 16.53 -28.90
N GLY A 46 -5.28 15.26 -28.81
CA GLY A 46 -4.84 14.66 -27.54
C GLY A 46 -3.57 15.30 -26.94
N SER A 47 -2.85 16.13 -27.71
CA SER A 47 -1.71 16.91 -27.20
C SER A 47 -2.11 18.21 -26.51
N ASP A 48 -3.36 18.66 -26.67
CA ASP A 48 -3.89 19.89 -26.10
C ASP A 48 -4.93 19.56 -25.01
N THR A 49 -4.48 19.59 -23.77
CA THR A 49 -5.31 19.28 -22.59
C THR A 49 -6.42 20.29 -22.33
N GLU A 50 -6.44 21.46 -23.01
CA GLU A 50 -7.53 22.42 -22.88
C GLU A 50 -8.75 22.02 -23.74
N GLN A 51 -8.56 21.16 -24.75
CA GLN A 51 -9.64 20.73 -25.65
C GLN A 51 -10.53 19.63 -25.08
N TYR A 52 -10.11 18.93 -24.04
CA TYR A 52 -10.86 17.86 -23.42
C TYR A 52 -10.77 17.92 -21.89
N GLN A 53 -11.71 17.29 -21.23
CA GLN A 53 -11.73 17.17 -19.77
C GLN A 53 -12.36 15.86 -19.34
N VAL A 54 -11.80 15.22 -18.32
CA VAL A 54 -12.46 14.15 -17.58
C VAL A 54 -13.50 14.79 -16.67
N SER A 55 -14.78 14.44 -16.82
CA SER A 55 -15.89 15.09 -16.11
C SER A 55 -16.63 14.18 -15.15
N ALA A 56 -16.55 12.84 -15.33
CA ALA A 56 -17.16 11.88 -14.45
C ALA A 56 -16.33 10.58 -14.41
N PHE A 57 -16.58 9.78 -13.39
CA PHE A 57 -15.88 8.54 -13.10
C PHE A 57 -16.88 7.45 -12.78
N HIS A 58 -16.58 6.23 -13.20
CA HIS A 58 -17.27 5.02 -12.77
C HIS A 58 -16.24 3.95 -12.45
N SER A 59 -16.45 3.21 -11.37
CA SER A 59 -15.57 2.13 -10.96
C SER A 59 -16.38 0.88 -10.62
N SER A 60 -15.85 -0.29 -10.98
CA SER A 60 -16.40 -1.57 -10.51
C SER A 60 -16.05 -1.87 -9.04
N LEU A 61 -15.12 -1.12 -8.47
CA LEU A 61 -14.72 -1.17 -7.07
C LEU A 61 -15.32 0.05 -6.36
N ASP A 62 -16.23 -0.15 -5.43
CA ASP A 62 -17.04 0.91 -4.85
C ASP A 62 -16.26 1.86 -3.91
N GLY A 63 -16.70 3.11 -3.85
CA GLY A 63 -16.39 4.07 -2.79
C GLY A 63 -15.05 4.81 -2.87
N TRP A 64 -14.18 4.54 -3.84
CA TRP A 64 -12.90 5.25 -3.99
C TRP A 64 -12.91 6.30 -5.10
N SER A 65 -13.66 6.05 -6.18
CA SER A 65 -13.73 6.99 -7.31
C SER A 65 -14.43 8.31 -6.97
N GLU A 66 -15.18 8.34 -5.87
CA GLU A 66 -15.83 9.54 -5.33
C GLU A 66 -14.82 10.59 -4.83
N ALA A 67 -13.59 10.17 -4.53
CA ALA A 67 -12.49 11.06 -4.17
C ALA A 67 -11.94 11.84 -5.38
N LEU A 68 -12.15 11.35 -6.60
CA LEU A 68 -11.71 11.98 -7.84
C LEU A 68 -12.57 13.20 -8.20
N LYS A 69 -11.94 14.20 -8.79
CA LYS A 69 -12.60 15.44 -9.19
C LYS A 69 -12.53 15.61 -10.70
N PRO A 70 -13.55 16.28 -11.30
CA PRO A 70 -13.45 16.68 -12.70
C PRO A 70 -12.15 17.48 -12.97
N GLY A 71 -11.49 17.15 -14.08
CA GLY A 71 -10.22 17.77 -14.46
C GLY A 71 -8.96 17.05 -14.00
N GLU A 72 -9.07 15.86 -13.39
CA GLU A 72 -7.92 14.99 -13.13
C GLU A 72 -7.17 14.66 -14.44
N SER A 73 -5.87 14.47 -14.34
CA SER A 73 -5.01 14.10 -15.48
C SER A 73 -5.40 12.72 -16.01
N LEU A 74 -5.64 12.63 -17.33
CA LEU A 74 -5.97 11.38 -17.98
C LEU A 74 -4.83 10.36 -17.88
N ASP A 75 -3.57 10.82 -17.96
CA ASP A 75 -2.40 9.97 -17.82
C ASP A 75 -2.25 9.44 -16.39
N ASP A 76 -2.49 10.29 -15.37
CA ASP A 76 -2.47 9.85 -13.96
C ASP A 76 -3.56 8.81 -13.70
N LEU A 77 -4.77 9.00 -14.23
CA LEU A 77 -5.88 8.05 -14.10
C LEU A 77 -5.59 6.73 -14.79
N ASN A 78 -4.97 6.76 -15.97
CA ASN A 78 -4.56 5.56 -16.70
C ASN A 78 -3.49 4.78 -15.93
N TYR A 79 -2.53 5.48 -15.36
CA TYR A 79 -1.50 4.87 -14.53
C TYR A 79 -2.07 4.27 -13.24
N LEU A 80 -2.97 4.99 -12.55
CA LEU A 80 -3.68 4.48 -11.38
C LEU A 80 -4.45 3.19 -11.69
N ALA A 81 -5.22 3.18 -12.79
CA ALA A 81 -5.97 2.01 -13.23
C ALA A 81 -5.03 0.83 -13.55
N ALA A 82 -3.88 1.08 -14.18
CA ALA A 82 -2.87 0.05 -14.45
C ALA A 82 -2.28 -0.53 -13.16
N LEU A 83 -1.97 0.31 -12.17
CA LEU A 83 -1.49 -0.14 -10.86
C LEU A 83 -2.52 -1.03 -10.15
N LEU A 84 -3.80 -0.62 -10.14
CA LEU A 84 -4.87 -1.38 -9.51
C LEU A 84 -5.14 -2.71 -10.23
N THR A 85 -4.99 -2.76 -11.55
CA THR A 85 -5.15 -4.00 -12.33
C THR A 85 -4.11 -5.06 -11.94
N GLN A 86 -2.91 -4.64 -11.52
CA GLN A 86 -1.83 -5.53 -11.10
C GLN A 86 -1.99 -6.01 -9.64
N ARG A 87 -2.94 -5.47 -8.88
CA ARG A 87 -3.17 -5.84 -7.48
C ARG A 87 -4.11 -7.04 -7.36
N SER A 88 -3.95 -7.82 -6.30
CA SER A 88 -4.92 -8.85 -5.92
C SER A 88 -6.26 -8.23 -5.51
N ASN A 89 -7.33 -9.03 -5.46
CA ASN A 89 -8.63 -8.56 -4.99
C ASN A 89 -8.55 -8.03 -3.55
N GLU A 90 -7.84 -8.71 -2.66
CA GLU A 90 -7.65 -8.30 -1.28
C GLU A 90 -6.93 -6.95 -1.16
N GLU A 91 -5.92 -6.70 -2.01
CA GLU A 91 -5.23 -5.41 -2.05
C GLU A 91 -6.11 -4.30 -2.63
N ARG A 92 -6.97 -4.62 -3.60
CA ARG A 92 -7.96 -3.68 -4.16
C ARG A 92 -9.02 -3.30 -3.11
N ASP A 93 -9.54 -4.27 -2.38
CA ASP A 93 -10.48 -4.04 -1.29
C ASP A 93 -9.86 -3.15 -0.20
N LYS A 94 -8.60 -3.42 0.15
CA LYS A 94 -7.85 -2.62 1.10
C LYS A 94 -7.58 -1.21 0.58
N PHE A 95 -7.26 -1.06 -0.71
CA PHE A 95 -7.12 0.25 -1.35
C PHE A 95 -8.43 1.04 -1.29
N ALA A 96 -9.56 0.42 -1.64
CA ALA A 96 -10.86 1.09 -1.61
C ALA A 96 -11.26 1.50 -0.19
N ALA A 97 -11.03 0.63 0.80
CA ALA A 97 -11.26 0.96 2.20
C ALA A 97 -10.37 2.13 2.68
N ALA A 98 -9.08 2.12 2.34
CA ALA A 98 -8.14 3.18 2.70
C ALA A 98 -8.45 4.50 1.99
N ALA A 99 -8.93 4.47 0.74
CA ALA A 99 -9.39 5.66 0.03
C ALA A 99 -10.64 6.28 0.69
N GLN A 100 -11.59 5.45 1.16
CA GLN A 100 -12.75 5.90 1.94
C GLN A 100 -12.34 6.48 3.30
N TYR A 101 -11.25 6.00 3.90
CA TYR A 101 -10.69 6.57 5.13
C TYR A 101 -10.27 8.04 4.93
N GLY A 102 -9.72 8.39 3.77
CA GLY A 102 -9.64 9.75 3.25
C GLY A 102 -8.38 10.54 3.56
N ASP A 103 -7.42 10.00 4.33
CA ASP A 103 -6.20 10.75 4.70
C ASP A 103 -5.33 11.10 3.47
N HIS A 104 -5.32 10.25 2.45
CA HIS A 104 -4.47 10.39 1.26
C HIS A 104 -5.25 10.02 -0.01
N ALA A 105 -6.39 10.67 -0.24
CA ALA A 105 -7.30 10.35 -1.34
C ALA A 105 -7.94 11.58 -1.98
N ALA A 106 -7.26 12.74 -1.99
CA ALA A 106 -7.84 14.00 -2.49
C ALA A 106 -7.65 14.22 -4.00
N SER A 107 -6.82 13.41 -4.67
CA SER A 107 -6.48 13.52 -6.10
C SER A 107 -6.03 12.17 -6.66
N ALA A 108 -5.95 12.05 -8.00
CA ALA A 108 -5.39 10.87 -8.66
C ALA A 108 -3.93 10.60 -8.21
N ALA A 109 -3.13 11.64 -8.01
CA ALA A 109 -1.76 11.51 -7.52
C ALA A 109 -1.69 10.95 -6.08
N ASP A 110 -2.59 11.37 -5.20
CA ASP A 110 -2.70 10.81 -3.85
C ASP A 110 -3.09 9.33 -3.89
N LEU A 111 -4.06 8.98 -4.74
CA LEU A 111 -4.50 7.61 -4.92
C LEU A 111 -3.39 6.73 -5.51
N ILE A 112 -2.56 7.24 -6.42
CA ILE A 112 -1.36 6.54 -6.90
C ILE A 112 -0.40 6.29 -5.72
N ASN A 113 -0.14 7.30 -4.90
CA ASN A 113 0.69 7.14 -3.70
C ASN A 113 0.08 6.14 -2.72
N LEU A 114 -1.24 6.15 -2.54
CA LEU A 114 -1.95 5.22 -1.68
C LEU A 114 -1.73 3.76 -2.11
N THR A 115 -1.69 3.46 -3.44
CA THR A 115 -1.40 2.09 -3.91
C THR A 115 -0.03 1.56 -3.45
N HIS A 116 0.91 2.44 -3.13
CA HIS A 116 2.26 2.10 -2.67
C HIS A 116 2.39 2.10 -1.14
N ASN A 117 1.38 2.58 -0.42
CA ASN A 117 1.38 2.75 1.04
C ASN A 117 0.23 1.99 1.72
N LEU A 118 -0.23 0.90 1.13
CA LEU A 118 -1.31 0.09 1.73
C LEU A 118 -0.92 -0.54 3.07
N ASP A 119 0.37 -0.67 3.35
CA ASP A 119 0.90 -1.11 4.64
C ASP A 119 0.71 -0.08 5.77
N CYS A 120 0.40 1.17 5.46
CA CYS A 120 -0.01 2.19 6.43
C CYS A 120 -1.42 1.98 6.99
N TYR A 121 -2.17 1.03 6.47
CA TYR A 121 -3.54 0.76 6.90
C TYR A 121 -3.72 -0.68 7.34
N TRP A 122 -4.57 -0.89 8.34
CA TRP A 122 -5.10 -2.20 8.69
C TRP A 122 -6.54 -2.29 8.19
N LEU A 123 -6.88 -3.39 7.53
CA LEU A 123 -8.24 -3.73 7.12
C LEU A 123 -8.65 -5.04 7.79
N TYR A 124 -9.81 -5.06 8.42
CA TYR A 124 -10.47 -6.23 8.98
C TYR A 124 -11.75 -6.51 8.21
N PRO A 125 -11.71 -7.38 7.19
CA PRO A 125 -12.81 -7.58 6.25
C PRO A 125 -14.09 -8.14 6.88
N THR A 126 -13.98 -8.82 8.02
CA THR A 126 -15.12 -9.43 8.71
C THR A 126 -15.76 -8.54 9.77
N VAL A 127 -15.23 -7.33 9.98
CA VAL A 127 -15.64 -6.40 11.02
C VAL A 127 -16.39 -5.23 10.39
N HIS A 128 -17.71 -5.21 10.54
CA HIS A 128 -18.57 -4.21 9.90
C HIS A 128 -19.25 -3.23 10.87
N ASN A 129 -19.14 -3.47 12.16
CA ASN A 129 -19.71 -2.61 13.19
C ASN A 129 -18.95 -2.77 14.52
N SER A 130 -19.29 -1.93 15.50
CA SER A 130 -18.60 -1.94 16.80
C SER A 130 -18.79 -3.24 17.60
N ASP A 131 -19.86 -4.00 17.37
CA ASP A 131 -20.09 -5.28 18.03
C ASP A 131 -19.13 -6.34 17.47
N ASP A 132 -19.04 -6.44 16.15
CA ASP A 132 -18.08 -7.31 15.46
C ASP A 132 -16.64 -6.98 15.90
N TYR A 133 -16.32 -5.67 16.01
CA TYR A 133 -14.98 -5.25 16.42
C TYR A 133 -14.69 -5.63 17.88
N GLY A 134 -15.65 -5.47 18.77
CA GLY A 134 -15.53 -5.93 20.16
C GLY A 134 -15.29 -7.44 20.25
N HIS A 135 -16.03 -8.24 19.47
CA HIS A 135 -15.82 -9.69 19.39
C HIS A 135 -14.42 -10.01 18.85
N TYR A 136 -14.01 -9.37 17.77
CA TYR A 136 -12.68 -9.58 17.18
C TYR A 136 -11.55 -9.30 18.19
N LEU A 137 -11.63 -8.19 18.93
CA LEU A 137 -10.62 -7.82 19.94
C LEU A 137 -10.55 -8.81 21.12
N ILE A 138 -11.69 -9.30 21.57
CA ILE A 138 -11.80 -10.15 22.78
C ILE A 138 -11.66 -11.64 22.46
N ASP A 139 -12.31 -12.11 21.39
CA ASP A 139 -12.40 -13.54 21.09
C ASP A 139 -11.28 -14.03 20.17
N ASP A 140 -10.82 -13.17 19.21
CA ASP A 140 -9.77 -13.54 18.25
C ASP A 140 -8.39 -13.04 18.68
N LEU A 141 -8.28 -11.82 19.23
CA LEU A 141 -7.02 -11.24 19.67
C LEU A 141 -6.70 -11.43 21.16
N ASP A 142 -7.65 -11.93 21.96
CA ASP A 142 -7.51 -12.08 23.43
C ASP A 142 -7.01 -10.79 24.11
N GLU A 143 -7.48 -9.61 23.64
CA GLU A 143 -7.02 -8.33 24.17
C GLU A 143 -7.32 -8.19 25.69
N LEU A 144 -8.42 -8.77 26.13
CA LEU A 144 -8.72 -9.00 27.54
C LEU A 144 -8.88 -10.49 27.80
N GLU A 145 -8.13 -11.04 28.76
CA GLU A 145 -8.30 -12.41 29.22
C GLU A 145 -9.60 -12.54 30.05
N LEU A 146 -10.70 -12.82 29.37
CA LEU A 146 -11.99 -13.05 30.00
C LEU A 146 -12.25 -14.56 30.16
N PRO A 147 -12.62 -15.04 31.36
CA PRO A 147 -13.13 -16.40 31.52
C PRO A 147 -14.37 -16.63 30.65
N ASP A 148 -14.53 -17.84 30.07
CA ASP A 148 -15.66 -18.15 29.18
C ASP A 148 -17.02 -17.88 29.84
N ALA A 149 -17.13 -18.08 31.18
CA ALA A 149 -18.31 -17.77 31.90
C ALA A 149 -18.65 -16.28 31.97
N ALA A 150 -17.66 -15.39 31.81
CA ALA A 150 -17.82 -13.93 31.81
C ALA A 150 -18.09 -13.38 30.42
N LYS A 151 -17.57 -14.02 29.36
CA LYS A 151 -17.75 -13.57 27.99
C LYS A 151 -19.22 -13.36 27.62
N ARG A 152 -20.14 -14.24 28.03
CA ARG A 152 -21.59 -14.12 27.77
C ARG A 152 -22.28 -12.91 28.43
N PHE A 153 -21.63 -12.24 29.35
CA PHE A 153 -22.13 -11.03 30.03
C PHE A 153 -21.35 -9.79 29.66
N PHE A 154 -20.35 -9.93 28.80
CA PHE A 154 -19.50 -8.82 28.38
C PHE A 154 -20.20 -7.97 27.32
N ASP A 155 -20.08 -6.65 27.42
CA ASP A 155 -20.66 -5.71 26.48
C ASP A 155 -19.66 -5.43 25.34
N TYR A 156 -19.58 -6.38 24.40
CA TYR A 156 -18.69 -6.30 23.22
C TYR A 156 -18.90 -5.04 22.40
N LYS A 157 -20.17 -4.64 22.23
CA LYS A 157 -20.51 -3.45 21.44
C LYS A 157 -19.97 -2.17 22.05
N SER A 158 -20.06 -2.02 23.37
CA SER A 158 -19.52 -0.84 24.05
C SER A 158 -18.01 -0.84 24.04
N TYR A 159 -17.38 -1.99 24.22
CA TYR A 159 -15.94 -2.15 24.15
C TYR A 159 -15.41 -1.78 22.76
N GLY A 160 -15.96 -2.38 21.69
CA GLY A 160 -15.56 -2.09 20.31
C GLY A 160 -15.80 -0.63 19.92
N ARG A 161 -16.85 0.03 20.45
CA ARG A 161 -17.09 1.46 20.21
C ARG A 161 -16.01 2.36 20.80
N GLU A 162 -15.49 2.03 21.97
CA GLU A 162 -14.37 2.78 22.57
C GLU A 162 -13.08 2.52 21.79
N ALA A 163 -12.82 1.26 21.40
CA ALA A 163 -11.66 0.90 20.58
C ALA A 163 -11.66 1.64 19.22
N VAL A 164 -12.81 1.72 18.54
CA VAL A 164 -12.94 2.51 17.28
C VAL A 164 -12.55 3.98 17.49
N LYS A 165 -12.89 4.59 18.63
CA LYS A 165 -12.49 5.97 18.92
C LYS A 165 -10.98 6.11 19.16
N GLU A 166 -10.38 5.11 19.83
CA GLU A 166 -8.94 5.09 20.09
C GLU A 166 -8.15 4.95 18.79
N ASP A 167 -8.56 4.02 17.93
CA ASP A 167 -7.92 3.75 16.62
C ASP A 167 -8.23 4.81 15.57
N ARG A 168 -9.29 5.60 15.76
CA ARG A 168 -9.84 6.55 14.78
C ARG A 168 -10.25 5.90 13.47
N GLY A 169 -10.56 4.60 13.49
CA GLY A 169 -10.95 3.85 12.32
C GLY A 169 -12.37 4.15 11.85
N ILE A 170 -12.70 3.67 10.66
CA ILE A 170 -14.04 3.76 10.08
C ILE A 170 -14.52 2.37 9.60
N PHE A 171 -15.83 2.19 9.55
CA PHE A 171 -16.46 1.04 8.90
C PHE A 171 -16.74 1.38 7.46
N THR A 172 -16.35 0.50 6.55
CA THR A 172 -16.58 0.59 5.11
C THR A 172 -17.31 -0.67 4.63
N ASP A 173 -17.72 -0.71 3.37
CA ASP A 173 -18.30 -1.91 2.76
C ASP A 173 -17.27 -3.07 2.69
N TYR A 174 -15.99 -2.76 2.77
CA TYR A 174 -14.88 -3.72 2.77
C TYR A 174 -14.49 -4.20 4.18
N GLY A 175 -15.08 -3.66 5.24
CA GLY A 175 -14.78 -3.94 6.62
C GLY A 175 -14.28 -2.72 7.40
N TYR A 176 -13.71 -2.96 8.57
CA TYR A 176 -13.16 -1.92 9.42
C TYR A 176 -11.73 -1.57 9.02
N VAL A 177 -11.45 -0.30 8.80
CA VAL A 177 -10.15 0.21 8.39
C VAL A 177 -9.68 1.34 9.30
N TYR A 178 -8.37 1.35 9.60
CA TYR A 178 -7.72 2.48 10.29
C TYR A 178 -6.26 2.63 9.84
N ASN A 179 -5.72 3.85 10.00
CA ASN A 179 -4.32 4.15 9.77
C ASN A 179 -3.48 3.67 10.96
N ASN A 180 -2.50 2.83 10.71
CA ASN A 180 -1.69 2.18 11.76
C ASN A 180 -0.47 3.02 12.20
N GLY A 181 -0.32 4.24 11.65
CA GLY A 181 0.75 5.17 12.01
C GLY A 181 2.11 4.85 11.40
N ASN A 182 2.20 3.93 10.43
CA ASN A 182 3.42 3.73 9.65
C ASN A 182 3.76 4.98 8.83
N ASP A 183 5.03 5.18 8.53
CA ASP A 183 5.51 6.30 7.73
C ASP A 183 4.96 6.22 6.30
N TYR A 184 4.14 7.20 5.93
CA TYR A 184 3.61 7.36 4.58
C TYR A 184 4.63 8.05 3.69
N ALA A 185 4.97 7.45 2.54
CA ALA A 185 5.96 7.99 1.61
C ALA A 185 5.30 8.48 0.31
N GLU A 186 5.61 9.71 -0.09
CA GLU A 186 5.24 10.22 -1.42
C GLU A 186 6.21 9.70 -2.48
N TRP A 187 5.82 8.62 -3.15
CA TRP A 187 6.58 8.02 -4.25
C TRP A 187 6.32 8.69 -5.59
N TYR A 188 5.11 9.18 -5.78
CA TYR A 188 4.63 9.75 -7.02
C TYR A 188 4.33 11.24 -6.87
N LYS A 189 4.81 12.01 -7.81
CA LYS A 189 4.44 13.43 -7.97
C LYS A 189 3.71 13.58 -9.29
N ALA A 190 2.62 14.33 -9.29
CA ALA A 190 1.81 14.57 -10.49
C ALA A 190 2.69 14.88 -11.72
N SER A 191 2.30 14.38 -12.88
CA SER A 191 3.01 14.51 -14.17
C SER A 191 4.32 13.69 -14.30
N GLN A 192 4.54 12.70 -13.44
CA GLN A 192 5.66 11.75 -13.57
C GLN A 192 5.22 10.36 -14.02
N VAL A 193 4.15 10.29 -14.82
CA VAL A 193 3.62 9.03 -15.35
C VAL A 193 4.71 8.35 -16.21
N PRO A 194 4.98 7.04 -16.00
CA PRO A 194 5.86 6.28 -16.88
C PRO A 194 5.35 6.32 -18.32
N GLN A 195 6.25 6.46 -19.29
CA GLN A 195 5.91 6.70 -20.71
C GLN A 195 4.96 5.64 -21.29
N GLU A 196 5.02 4.42 -20.81
CA GLU A 196 4.16 3.30 -21.23
C GLU A 196 2.68 3.49 -20.87
N TYR A 197 2.37 4.36 -19.88
CA TYR A 197 1.01 4.68 -19.44
C TYR A 197 0.53 6.05 -19.90
N CYS A 198 1.37 6.82 -20.59
CA CYS A 198 0.99 8.12 -21.14
C CYS A 198 0.06 7.92 -22.34
N LEU A 199 -1.12 8.51 -22.28
CA LEU A 199 -2.14 8.52 -23.34
C LEU A 199 -2.09 9.79 -24.18
N THR A 200 -1.57 10.86 -23.56
CA THR A 200 -1.46 12.18 -24.17
C THR A 200 -0.07 12.33 -24.76
N ALA A 201 0.00 12.86 -26.00
CA ALA A 201 1.28 13.14 -26.63
C ALA A 201 1.94 14.33 -25.92
N GLN A 202 2.62 14.08 -24.80
CA GLN A 202 3.47 15.10 -24.20
C GLN A 202 4.63 15.39 -25.15
N PRO A 203 4.97 16.68 -25.36
CA PRO A 203 6.25 17.00 -25.93
C PRO A 203 7.32 16.49 -24.94
N SER A 204 7.91 15.35 -25.26
CA SER A 204 9.01 14.80 -24.47
C SER A 204 9.99 15.94 -24.19
N PRO A 205 10.38 16.22 -22.93
CA PRO A 205 11.64 16.90 -22.73
C PRO A 205 12.68 15.97 -23.38
N GLN A 206 13.20 16.39 -24.52
CA GLN A 206 14.30 15.71 -25.20
C GLN A 206 15.47 15.67 -24.21
N ARG A 207 15.49 14.62 -23.39
CA ARG A 207 16.75 14.21 -22.79
C ARG A 207 17.59 13.71 -23.94
N ASP A 208 18.65 14.47 -24.24
CA ASP A 208 19.72 14.06 -25.10
C ASP A 208 20.23 12.66 -24.72
N MET A 209 19.50 11.61 -25.13
CA MET A 209 19.93 10.20 -25.01
C MET A 209 21.12 9.89 -25.95
N ASP A 210 21.49 10.82 -26.85
CA ASP A 210 22.62 10.64 -27.77
C ASP A 210 23.98 10.91 -27.11
N LYS A 211 24.03 11.23 -25.81
CA LYS A 211 25.32 11.46 -25.10
C LYS A 211 25.62 10.46 -23.98
N LEU A 212 25.01 9.29 -23.98
CA LEU A 212 25.51 8.20 -23.16
C LEU A 212 26.65 7.53 -23.97
N PRO A 213 27.88 7.48 -23.45
CA PRO A 213 28.94 6.74 -24.09
C PRO A 213 28.54 5.28 -24.19
N GLN A 214 28.46 4.78 -25.44
CA GLN A 214 28.43 3.35 -25.73
C GLN A 214 29.78 2.77 -25.25
N GLY A 215 29.83 2.39 -23.99
CA GLY A 215 31.01 1.86 -23.34
C GLY A 215 30.74 0.53 -22.70
N ALA A 216 31.29 -0.50 -23.34
CA ALA A 216 31.75 -1.77 -22.78
C ALA A 216 30.99 -2.30 -21.56
N ALA A 217 30.34 -3.42 -21.73
CA ALA A 217 29.92 -4.28 -20.60
C ALA A 217 31.14 -4.56 -19.72
N LEU A 218 31.17 -3.88 -18.56
CA LEU A 218 32.12 -4.22 -17.51
C LEU A 218 31.73 -5.57 -16.90
N PRO A 219 32.70 -6.42 -16.53
CA PRO A 219 32.40 -7.69 -15.88
C PRO A 219 31.67 -7.39 -14.57
N VAL A 220 30.48 -7.96 -14.41
CA VAL A 220 29.71 -7.88 -13.15
C VAL A 220 30.47 -8.75 -12.12
N GLU A 221 31.22 -8.12 -11.25
CA GLU A 221 31.71 -8.81 -10.08
C GLU A 221 30.55 -9.24 -9.18
N PRO A 222 30.54 -10.48 -8.68
CA PRO A 222 29.46 -10.94 -7.81
C PRO A 222 29.38 -10.08 -6.56
N THR A 223 28.22 -9.59 -6.25
CA THR A 223 27.94 -8.75 -5.08
C THR A 223 28.37 -9.48 -3.82
N PRO A 224 29.26 -8.94 -2.96
CA PRO A 224 29.66 -9.62 -1.75
C PRO A 224 28.46 -9.74 -0.81
N VAL A 225 28.10 -10.99 -0.48
CA VAL A 225 27.10 -11.31 0.55
C VAL A 225 27.64 -10.87 1.90
N ARG A 226 26.96 -9.94 2.58
CA ARG A 226 27.29 -9.54 3.95
C ARG A 226 26.31 -10.17 4.93
N PRO A 227 26.70 -11.20 5.69
CA PRO A 227 25.83 -11.76 6.71
C PRO A 227 25.55 -10.72 7.79
N LEU A 228 24.28 -10.49 8.11
CA LEU A 228 23.87 -9.61 9.19
C LEU A 228 24.23 -10.27 10.54
N VAL A 229 25.35 -9.86 11.13
CA VAL A 229 25.81 -10.32 12.45
C VAL A 229 25.32 -9.31 13.48
N LEU A 230 24.43 -9.74 14.38
CA LEU A 230 23.94 -8.93 15.49
C LEU A 230 24.65 -9.38 16.76
N ASN A 231 25.27 -8.45 17.45
CA ASN A 231 26.04 -8.69 18.70
C ASN A 231 25.21 -8.40 19.95
N ALA A 232 24.21 -7.52 19.83
CA ALA A 232 23.34 -7.18 20.95
C ALA A 232 22.49 -8.38 21.41
N THR A 233 22.38 -8.55 22.71
CA THR A 233 21.59 -9.61 23.34
C THR A 233 20.15 -9.22 23.61
N ASP A 234 19.90 -7.93 23.77
CA ASP A 234 18.56 -7.37 24.02
C ASP A 234 17.88 -6.88 22.72
N THR A 235 16.56 -6.75 22.76
CA THR A 235 15.75 -6.40 21.59
C THR A 235 16.02 -4.99 21.07
N GLN A 236 16.21 -4.00 21.97
CA GLN A 236 16.47 -2.62 21.59
C GLN A 236 17.84 -2.45 20.95
N GLY A 237 18.86 -3.10 21.51
CA GLY A 237 20.20 -3.12 20.92
C GLY A 237 20.22 -3.77 19.53
N ARG A 238 19.47 -4.87 19.34
CA ARG A 238 19.35 -5.53 18.03
C ARG A 238 18.66 -4.64 17.00
N ILE A 239 17.59 -3.93 17.38
CA ILE A 239 16.91 -2.98 16.49
C ILE A 239 17.88 -1.87 16.09
N LYS A 240 18.63 -1.32 17.05
CA LYS A 240 19.61 -0.28 16.76
C LYS A 240 20.70 -0.75 15.79
N GLU A 241 21.28 -1.93 16.02
CA GLU A 241 22.28 -2.53 15.10
C GLU A 241 21.69 -2.75 13.70
N ILE A 242 20.44 -3.21 13.58
CA ILE A 242 19.76 -3.38 12.28
C ILE A 242 19.59 -2.02 11.60
N THR A 243 19.18 -0.98 12.32
CA THR A 243 18.98 0.36 11.77
C THR A 243 20.31 0.94 11.27
N GLU A 244 21.39 0.82 12.02
CA GLU A 244 22.73 1.26 11.60
C GLU A 244 23.20 0.52 10.32
N HIS A 245 22.95 -0.78 10.22
CA HIS A 245 23.25 -1.55 9.00
C HIS A 245 22.37 -1.14 7.80
N LEU A 246 21.11 -0.80 8.05
CA LEU A 246 20.21 -0.28 7.01
C LEU A 246 20.69 1.07 6.47
N GLU A 247 21.06 2.02 7.35
CA GLU A 247 21.58 3.33 6.96
C GLU A 247 22.83 3.20 6.08
N GLN A 248 23.76 2.32 6.45
CA GLN A 248 24.95 2.03 5.65
C GLN A 248 24.58 1.39 4.30
N GLY A 249 23.65 0.43 4.31
CA GLY A 249 23.17 -0.24 3.09
C GLY A 249 22.49 0.72 2.13
N VAL A 250 21.69 1.66 2.62
CA VAL A 250 21.04 2.72 1.83
C VAL A 250 22.10 3.57 1.12
N GLN A 251 23.10 4.09 1.85
CA GLN A 251 24.16 4.89 1.24
C GLN A 251 24.92 4.12 0.15
N GLU A 252 25.30 2.87 0.41
CA GLU A 252 26.02 2.02 -0.55
C GLU A 252 25.18 1.72 -1.82
N VAL A 253 23.86 1.57 -1.69
CA VAL A 253 22.97 1.32 -2.83
C VAL A 253 22.84 2.56 -3.70
N PHE A 254 22.63 3.74 -3.11
CA PHE A 254 22.44 4.97 -3.87
C PHE A 254 23.73 5.51 -4.52
N GLU A 255 24.89 5.20 -3.97
CA GLU A 255 26.19 5.63 -4.51
C GLU A 255 26.78 4.68 -5.56
N SER A 256 26.14 3.55 -5.87
CA SER A 256 26.68 2.50 -6.70
C SER A 256 25.79 2.10 -7.88
N GLU A 257 26.39 1.41 -8.88
CA GLU A 257 25.64 0.72 -9.97
C GLU A 257 24.65 -0.35 -9.47
N ARG A 258 24.64 -0.65 -8.19
CA ARG A 258 23.77 -1.59 -7.49
C ARG A 258 22.33 -1.11 -7.37
N TYR A 259 22.05 0.16 -7.65
CA TYR A 259 20.68 0.70 -7.62
C TYR A 259 19.72 -0.08 -8.54
N ARG A 260 20.21 -0.50 -9.71
CA ARG A 260 19.42 -1.32 -10.62
C ARG A 260 19.07 -2.70 -10.06
N ASP A 261 20.01 -3.35 -9.38
CA ASP A 261 19.78 -4.66 -8.78
C ASP A 261 18.85 -4.57 -7.56
N TYR A 262 18.94 -3.47 -6.83
CA TYR A 262 18.00 -3.13 -5.78
C TYR A 262 16.56 -2.92 -6.31
N LEU A 263 16.39 -2.17 -7.40
CA LEU A 263 15.08 -1.98 -8.04
C LEU A 263 14.48 -3.31 -8.54
N LYS A 264 15.31 -4.19 -9.10
CA LYS A 264 14.88 -5.55 -9.46
C LYS A 264 14.45 -6.40 -8.27
N ALA A 265 15.11 -6.23 -7.13
CA ALA A 265 14.73 -6.92 -5.89
C ALA A 265 13.42 -6.36 -5.33
N MET A 266 13.22 -5.04 -5.35
CA MET A 266 11.96 -4.42 -4.96
C MET A 266 10.78 -4.94 -5.78
N SER A 267 10.95 -5.10 -7.10
CA SER A 267 9.90 -5.66 -7.95
C SER A 267 9.55 -7.12 -7.63
N ARG A 268 10.49 -7.90 -7.03
CA ARG A 268 10.24 -9.28 -6.60
C ARG A 268 9.63 -9.37 -5.21
N PHE A 269 9.98 -8.44 -4.33
CA PHE A 269 9.62 -8.44 -2.91
C PHE A 269 8.64 -7.33 -2.56
N HIS A 270 7.70 -7.04 -3.47
CA HIS A 270 6.68 -6.01 -3.29
C HIS A 270 5.80 -6.18 -2.03
N ASN A 271 5.73 -7.39 -1.45
CA ASN A 271 5.05 -7.66 -0.19
C ASN A 271 5.88 -7.34 1.07
N TYR A 272 7.09 -6.83 0.90
CA TYR A 272 7.97 -6.45 2.00
C TYR A 272 8.19 -4.93 1.99
N SER A 273 8.28 -4.34 3.18
CA SER A 273 8.66 -2.93 3.31
C SER A 273 10.03 -2.66 2.67
N LEU A 274 10.29 -1.41 2.29
CA LEU A 274 11.58 -0.96 1.76
C LEU A 274 12.76 -1.49 2.59
N ASN A 275 12.70 -1.31 3.91
CA ASN A 275 13.74 -1.73 4.83
C ASN A 275 13.93 -3.25 4.83
N ASN A 276 12.83 -4.01 4.78
CA ASN A 276 12.92 -5.47 4.72
C ASN A 276 13.42 -5.96 3.37
N THR A 277 13.04 -5.32 2.26
CA THR A 277 13.59 -5.64 0.94
C THR A 277 15.10 -5.39 0.92
N LEU A 278 15.57 -4.29 1.49
CA LEU A 278 17.00 -4.00 1.61
C LEU A 278 17.72 -5.06 2.46
N LEU A 279 17.17 -5.43 3.61
CA LEU A 279 17.71 -6.48 4.48
C LEU A 279 17.79 -7.84 3.76
N ILE A 280 16.78 -8.17 2.94
CA ILE A 280 16.78 -9.40 2.13
C ILE A 280 17.92 -9.38 1.11
N VAL A 281 18.03 -8.29 0.35
CA VAL A 281 19.06 -8.14 -0.71
C VAL A 281 20.46 -8.18 -0.14
N MET A 282 20.70 -7.53 1.00
CA MET A 282 22.01 -7.52 1.68
C MET A 282 22.43 -8.92 2.14
N GLN A 283 21.48 -9.73 2.62
CA GLN A 283 21.74 -11.07 3.13
C GLN A 283 21.73 -12.15 2.05
N LYS A 284 20.85 -12.01 1.03
CA LYS A 284 20.67 -12.96 -0.04
C LYS A 284 20.22 -12.28 -1.35
N PRO A 285 21.15 -11.70 -2.11
CA PRO A 285 20.83 -10.93 -3.32
C PRO A 285 20.20 -11.77 -4.45
N ASP A 286 20.43 -13.09 -4.44
CA ASP A 286 19.88 -14.06 -5.37
C ASP A 286 18.54 -14.68 -4.91
N ALA A 287 17.96 -14.22 -3.80
CA ALA A 287 16.67 -14.72 -3.33
C ALA A 287 15.57 -14.46 -4.36
N SER A 288 14.77 -15.50 -4.66
CA SER A 288 13.60 -15.40 -5.52
C SER A 288 12.29 -15.35 -4.74
N ILE A 289 12.24 -16.02 -3.60
CA ILE A 289 11.09 -16.07 -2.69
C ILE A 289 11.62 -16.06 -1.25
N VAL A 290 10.97 -15.26 -0.41
CA VAL A 290 11.22 -15.23 1.04
C VAL A 290 9.88 -15.44 1.74
N ALA A 291 9.84 -16.36 2.70
CA ALA A 291 8.63 -16.66 3.45
C ALA A 291 8.98 -17.18 4.86
N GLY A 292 8.05 -17.05 5.78
CA GLY A 292 8.16 -17.63 7.12
C GLY A 292 8.19 -19.17 7.08
N TYR A 293 8.75 -19.78 8.14
CA TYR A 293 8.90 -21.24 8.23
C TYR A 293 7.58 -22.00 8.04
N GLY A 294 6.48 -21.52 8.65
CA GLY A 294 5.15 -22.13 8.49
C GLY A 294 4.68 -22.05 7.04
N LYS A 295 4.85 -20.91 6.38
CA LYS A 295 4.45 -20.70 4.99
C LYS A 295 5.22 -21.61 4.03
N TRP A 296 6.50 -21.85 4.26
CA TRP A 296 7.28 -22.83 3.48
C TRP A 296 6.68 -24.23 3.55
N ARG A 297 6.23 -24.66 4.73
CA ARG A 297 5.64 -25.97 4.95
C ARG A 297 4.22 -26.06 4.40
N ASP A 298 3.38 -25.06 4.70
CA ASP A 298 1.93 -25.15 4.54
C ASP A 298 1.46 -24.72 3.14
N GLU A 299 2.12 -23.72 2.52
CA GLU A 299 1.74 -23.20 1.20
C GLU A 299 2.65 -23.73 0.07
N PHE A 300 3.95 -23.87 0.34
CA PHE A 300 4.91 -24.31 -0.69
C PHE A 300 5.25 -25.80 -0.61
N GLU A 301 4.69 -26.54 0.35
CA GLU A 301 4.97 -27.97 0.58
C GLU A 301 6.48 -28.28 0.68
N ARG A 302 7.27 -27.34 1.19
CA ARG A 302 8.73 -27.41 1.31
C ARG A 302 9.16 -27.34 2.77
N HIS A 303 10.24 -28.05 3.08
CA HIS A 303 10.85 -28.03 4.41
C HIS A 303 12.19 -27.31 4.36
N VAL A 304 12.41 -26.42 5.31
CA VAL A 304 13.71 -25.77 5.50
C VAL A 304 14.69 -26.85 6.01
N LYS A 305 15.85 -26.96 5.36
CA LYS A 305 16.86 -27.93 5.73
C LYS A 305 17.43 -27.63 7.11
N SER A 306 17.77 -28.68 7.87
CA SER A 306 18.43 -28.53 9.17
C SER A 306 19.77 -27.81 9.01
N GLY A 307 20.01 -26.81 9.86
CA GLY A 307 21.25 -26.00 9.84
C GLY A 307 21.18 -24.74 8.94
N GLU A 308 20.13 -24.56 8.14
CA GLU A 308 19.96 -23.32 7.36
C GLU A 308 19.66 -22.13 8.26
N LYS A 309 20.27 -20.99 7.94
CA LYS A 309 20.03 -19.75 8.66
C LYS A 309 18.98 -18.93 7.96
N GLY A 310 17.94 -18.53 8.67
CA GLY A 310 16.89 -17.64 8.14
C GLY A 310 17.43 -16.24 7.86
N ILE A 311 16.85 -15.60 6.83
CA ILE A 311 17.05 -14.17 6.56
C ILE A 311 16.39 -13.39 7.70
N LYS A 312 17.13 -12.44 8.30
CA LYS A 312 16.62 -11.58 9.36
C LYS A 312 15.90 -10.39 8.77
N ILE A 313 14.66 -10.18 9.19
CA ILE A 313 13.82 -9.05 8.78
C ILE A 313 13.23 -8.39 10.02
N LEU A 314 12.75 -7.16 9.86
CA LEU A 314 11.96 -6.45 10.88
C LEU A 314 10.53 -6.97 10.78
N ALA A 315 10.05 -7.59 11.85
CA ALA A 315 8.66 -8.02 11.95
C ALA A 315 7.97 -7.23 13.06
N PRO A 316 6.68 -6.85 12.90
CA PRO A 316 5.90 -6.30 14.00
C PRO A 316 5.90 -7.32 15.13
N ALA A 317 6.32 -6.88 16.32
CA ALA A 317 6.19 -7.66 17.53
C ALA A 317 5.08 -7.00 18.37
N PRO A 318 3.83 -7.45 18.27
CA PRO A 318 2.78 -6.95 19.15
C PRO A 318 3.18 -7.27 20.58
N TYR A 319 3.40 -6.24 21.38
CA TYR A 319 3.69 -6.40 22.79
C TYR A 319 2.43 -6.07 23.60
N LYS A 320 2.11 -6.93 24.56
CA LYS A 320 1.03 -6.67 25.49
C LYS A 320 1.47 -5.57 26.46
N ILE A 321 0.87 -4.39 26.40
CA ILE A 321 1.06 -3.37 27.43
C ILE A 321 0.21 -3.80 28.63
N LYS A 322 0.84 -4.22 29.71
CA LYS A 322 0.11 -4.32 30.99
C LYS A 322 -0.14 -2.87 31.47
N LYS A 323 -1.37 -2.38 31.25
CA LYS A 323 -1.84 -1.20 31.98
C LYS A 323 -2.22 -1.69 33.38
N ASP A 324 -1.59 -1.19 34.41
CA ASP A 324 -2.05 -1.34 35.78
C ASP A 324 -3.38 -0.57 35.90
N VAL A 325 -4.47 -1.26 35.69
CA VAL A 325 -5.80 -0.71 35.98
C VAL A 325 -5.97 -0.77 37.49
N ALA A 326 -6.04 0.39 38.12
CA ALA A 326 -6.36 0.46 39.55
C ALA A 326 -7.69 -0.32 39.84
N LYS A 327 -7.59 -1.38 40.65
CA LYS A 327 -8.77 -2.15 41.02
C LYS A 327 -9.69 -1.21 41.81
N THR A 328 -10.88 -1.01 41.30
CA THR A 328 -11.94 -0.25 41.99
C THR A 328 -12.79 -1.22 42.83
N ASP A 329 -13.07 -0.85 44.02
CA ASP A 329 -13.99 -1.60 44.90
C ASP A 329 -15.41 -1.59 44.30
N PRO A 330 -16.02 -2.76 44.06
CA PRO A 330 -17.31 -2.85 43.37
C PRO A 330 -18.48 -2.26 44.16
N ASP A 331 -18.37 -2.09 45.49
CA ASP A 331 -19.44 -1.58 46.33
C ASP A 331 -19.33 -0.07 46.62
N THR A 332 -18.14 0.48 46.57
CA THR A 332 -17.86 1.90 46.88
C THR A 332 -17.41 2.75 45.73
N GLY A 333 -17.00 2.17 44.59
CA GLY A 333 -16.50 2.88 43.40
C GLY A 333 -15.14 3.60 43.62
N GLN A 334 -14.45 3.35 44.75
CA GLN A 334 -13.17 3.98 45.06
C GLN A 334 -11.98 3.06 44.70
N PRO A 335 -10.84 3.63 44.26
CA PRO A 335 -9.68 2.83 43.94
C PRO A 335 -9.13 2.11 45.18
N VAL A 336 -8.93 0.79 45.08
CA VAL A 336 -8.31 -0.01 46.17
C VAL A 336 -6.82 0.26 46.14
N ILE A 337 -6.32 1.01 47.10
CA ILE A 337 -4.88 1.19 47.33
C ILE A 337 -4.41 -0.11 48.01
N GLY A 338 -3.71 -0.98 47.23
CA GLY A 338 -3.07 -2.16 47.79
C GLY A 338 -1.97 -1.74 48.75
N ALA A 339 -2.08 -2.22 49.99
CA ALA A 339 -0.94 -2.22 50.90
C ALA A 339 0.00 -3.33 50.47
N ASP A 340 1.31 -3.05 50.47
CA ASP A 340 2.50 -3.85 50.12
C ASP A 340 2.40 -5.36 50.39
#